data_6a9b616bd67d5ccd00b6efbffca3d6bc
#
_entry.id   6a9b616bd67d5ccd00b6efbffca3d6bc
#
_cell.length_a   1.000
_cell.length_b   1.000
_cell.length_c   1.000
_cell.angle_alpha   90.00
_cell.angle_beta   90.00
_cell.angle_gamma   90.00
#
_symmetry.space_group_name_H-M   'P 1'
#
loop_
_entity.id
_entity.type
_entity.pdbx_description
1 polymer ?
#
loop_
_entity_poly.entity_id
_entity_poly.type
_entity_poly.pdbx_seq_one_letter_code
_entity_poly.pdbx_strand_id
1 'polypeptide(L)'
;MTQIRGELKLNKKLFKWKYIFITFVLIGAIIIASVMNLKTTFANLTEKKPVPNSDDPGQRILVVVPHPDDESLGMAGVIQKAIELKRPIKVVIVTEGESYKKAAQVFTGDINPTPANYYKLGLQRHSESLAAMSALGLPKNDVIFLGFADGSTRFLWSDFWDNGKPRISGGTNVAYSPYKDVYKPGVAYTGENLENELQDIMKSFKPTDIYYPLADDMHPDHWAVSNFTRYAITALNLNVREHMFLVHHPQWPVPWLLVQNYSLLPPTDMKDSNTVWHSIPLTKQEEAKKEEAIKQYKSQIKVMEPFLLAFVRKNELFGIKPVITIPTIDYKPNLYSQNIPYSLLSIPAGGVLDQEIYRSADLTKLASFYYDNHLYIGVKTLSPISKNVRYNIEMRLFYNKDIKRIDLGLVNDKLYQYRKANNSLLNSISSKPIINKNILWIKLNIPQKQDLRYIFMGSDSIYKGRLIDKIPWNMYKISKKA
;
A
#
# COMPACT_ATOMS: atom_id res chain seq x y z
N MET A 1 -45.75 11.14 48.15
CA MET A 1 -44.95 9.89 47.99
C MET A 1 -45.31 9.06 46.72
N THR A 2 -46.49 9.21 46.14
CA THR A 2 -46.96 8.43 44.99
C THR A 2 -46.36 8.92 43.65
N GLN A 3 -46.08 10.20 43.48
CA GLN A 3 -45.55 10.77 42.24
C GLN A 3 -44.07 10.39 42.00
N ILE A 4 -43.22 10.37 43.03
CA ILE A 4 -41.81 10.00 42.94
C ILE A 4 -41.61 8.52 42.56
N ARG A 5 -42.54 7.62 42.95
CA ARG A 5 -42.52 6.20 42.58
C ARG A 5 -42.91 5.95 41.12
N GLY A 6 -43.68 6.85 40.50
CA GLY A 6 -44.05 6.79 39.08
C GLY A 6 -42.87 7.13 38.15
N GLU A 7 -42.11 8.20 38.44
CA GLU A 7 -40.96 8.63 37.66
C GLU A 7 -39.80 7.62 37.69
N LEU A 8 -39.54 7.01 38.84
CA LEU A 8 -38.53 5.95 39.00
C LEU A 8 -38.85 4.68 38.23
N LYS A 9 -40.12 4.34 38.10
CA LYS A 9 -40.56 3.17 37.27
C LYS A 9 -40.48 3.48 35.78
N LEU A 10 -40.79 4.71 35.36
CA LEU A 10 -40.70 5.15 33.95
C LEU A 10 -39.27 5.18 33.49
N ASN A 11 -38.34 5.74 34.29
CA ASN A 11 -36.93 5.75 34.01
C ASN A 11 -36.29 4.36 33.90
N LYS A 12 -36.68 3.41 34.75
CA LYS A 12 -36.23 2.00 34.66
C LYS A 12 -36.75 1.30 33.40
N LYS A 13 -37.96 1.61 32.94
CA LYS A 13 -38.52 1.06 31.70
C LYS A 13 -37.78 1.63 30.47
N LEU A 14 -37.59 2.94 30.42
CA LEU A 14 -36.81 3.64 29.35
C LEU A 14 -35.37 3.14 29.28
N PHE A 15 -34.76 2.89 30.44
CA PHE A 15 -33.38 2.36 30.52
C PHE A 15 -33.32 0.92 29.95
N LYS A 16 -34.26 0.05 30.28
CA LYS A 16 -34.34 -1.30 29.70
C LYS A 16 -34.58 -1.28 28.19
N TRP A 17 -35.42 -0.39 27.68
CA TRP A 17 -35.68 -0.28 26.24
C TRP A 17 -34.45 0.21 25.46
N LYS A 18 -33.64 1.10 26.03
CA LYS A 18 -32.35 1.52 25.43
C LYS A 18 -31.37 0.35 25.27
N TYR A 19 -31.21 -0.49 26.27
CA TYR A 19 -30.34 -1.68 26.17
C TYR A 19 -30.89 -2.70 25.17
N ILE A 20 -32.19 -2.94 25.14
CA ILE A 20 -32.82 -3.84 24.16
C ILE A 20 -32.56 -3.29 22.75
N PHE A 21 -32.73 -1.99 22.53
CA PHE A 21 -32.49 -1.37 21.21
C PHE A 21 -31.01 -1.47 20.80
N ILE A 22 -30.07 -1.18 21.70
CA ILE A 22 -28.61 -1.31 21.44
C ILE A 22 -28.27 -2.78 21.10
N THR A 23 -28.85 -3.74 21.83
CA THR A 23 -28.63 -5.17 21.56
C THR A 23 -29.15 -5.56 20.18
N PHE A 24 -30.33 -5.09 19.77
CA PHE A 24 -30.87 -5.33 18.43
C PHE A 24 -30.03 -4.70 17.33
N VAL A 25 -29.48 -3.49 17.54
CA VAL A 25 -28.57 -2.82 16.60
C VAL A 25 -27.26 -3.60 16.46
N LEU A 26 -26.70 -4.08 17.58
CA LEU A 26 -25.49 -4.90 17.58
C LEU A 26 -25.70 -6.25 16.89
N ILE A 27 -26.82 -6.93 17.17
CA ILE A 27 -27.17 -8.18 16.50
C ILE A 27 -27.38 -7.94 14.99
N GLY A 28 -28.06 -6.87 14.61
CA GLY A 28 -28.24 -6.47 13.21
C GLY A 28 -26.91 -6.23 12.50
N ALA A 29 -25.98 -5.52 13.16
CA ALA A 29 -24.64 -5.28 12.61
C ALA A 29 -23.83 -6.57 12.45
N ILE A 30 -23.92 -7.51 13.41
CA ILE A 30 -23.28 -8.82 13.33
C ILE A 30 -23.86 -9.65 12.19
N ILE A 31 -25.18 -9.64 12.02
CA ILE A 31 -25.86 -10.37 10.93
C ILE A 31 -25.46 -9.79 9.57
N ILE A 32 -25.43 -8.46 9.43
CA ILE A 32 -25.02 -7.79 8.21
C ILE A 32 -23.55 -8.12 7.88
N ALA A 33 -22.65 -8.03 8.85
CA ALA A 33 -21.24 -8.40 8.67
C ALA A 33 -21.10 -9.88 8.29
N SER A 34 -21.89 -10.78 8.89
CA SER A 34 -21.89 -12.22 8.57
C SER A 34 -22.40 -12.48 7.15
N VAL A 35 -23.47 -11.80 6.73
CA VAL A 35 -24.03 -11.92 5.37
C VAL A 35 -23.07 -11.35 4.33
N MET A 36 -22.40 -10.23 4.61
CA MET A 36 -21.37 -9.67 3.74
C MET A 36 -20.17 -10.60 3.61
N ASN A 37 -19.67 -11.15 4.71
CA ASN A 37 -18.62 -12.18 4.70
C ASN A 37 -19.05 -13.43 3.91
N LEU A 38 -20.28 -13.89 4.06
CA LEU A 38 -20.80 -15.03 3.32
C LEU A 38 -20.87 -14.75 1.81
N LYS A 39 -21.39 -13.57 1.40
CA LYS A 39 -21.42 -13.15 -0.02
C LYS A 39 -20.03 -13.07 -0.62
N THR A 40 -19.06 -12.49 0.08
CA THR A 40 -17.67 -12.37 -0.37
C THR A 40 -17.01 -13.76 -0.47
N THR A 41 -17.27 -14.63 0.49
CA THR A 41 -16.81 -16.03 0.47
C THR A 41 -17.39 -16.78 -0.72
N PHE A 42 -18.69 -16.68 -0.99
CA PHE A 42 -19.32 -17.29 -2.15
C PHE A 42 -18.81 -16.71 -3.47
N ALA A 43 -18.63 -15.38 -3.57
CA ALA A 43 -18.05 -14.74 -4.76
C ALA A 43 -16.65 -15.28 -5.06
N ASN A 44 -15.81 -15.40 -4.02
CA ASN A 44 -14.46 -15.97 -4.17
C ASN A 44 -14.45 -17.46 -4.53
N LEU A 45 -15.49 -18.22 -4.13
CA LEU A 45 -15.62 -19.64 -4.47
C LEU A 45 -16.18 -19.87 -5.89
N THR A 46 -16.92 -18.91 -6.44
CA THR A 46 -17.59 -19.04 -7.74
C THR A 46 -16.83 -18.46 -8.91
N GLU A 47 -15.73 -17.73 -8.70
CA GLU A 47 -14.92 -17.18 -9.79
C GLU A 47 -14.08 -18.26 -10.48
N LYS A 48 -14.60 -18.69 -11.64
CA LYS A 48 -14.10 -19.82 -12.42
C LYS A 48 -12.92 -19.50 -13.36
N LYS A 49 -12.32 -18.33 -13.33
CA LYS A 49 -11.13 -18.07 -14.14
C LYS A 49 -9.89 -18.51 -13.36
N PRO A 50 -9.24 -19.59 -13.75
CA PRO A 50 -7.99 -19.99 -13.10
C PRO A 50 -6.97 -18.87 -13.28
N VAL A 51 -6.39 -18.44 -12.16
CA VAL A 51 -5.22 -17.55 -12.20
C VAL A 51 -4.07 -18.36 -12.79
N PRO A 52 -3.32 -17.84 -13.77
CA PRO A 52 -2.17 -18.55 -14.33
C PRO A 52 -1.20 -18.96 -13.22
N ASN A 53 -0.78 -20.22 -13.23
CA ASN A 53 0.15 -20.78 -12.28
C ASN A 53 1.57 -20.79 -12.85
N SER A 54 2.55 -20.55 -12.00
CA SER A 54 3.96 -20.76 -12.30
C SER A 54 4.62 -21.40 -11.08
N ASP A 55 5.37 -22.49 -11.27
CA ASP A 55 6.17 -23.09 -10.22
C ASP A 55 7.57 -22.46 -10.09
N ASP A 56 7.91 -21.53 -10.98
CA ASP A 56 9.21 -20.87 -11.02
C ASP A 56 9.20 -19.60 -10.15
N PRO A 57 9.88 -19.59 -8.97
CA PRO A 57 9.95 -18.41 -8.10
C PRO A 57 10.92 -17.34 -8.62
N GLY A 58 11.69 -17.61 -9.67
CA GLY A 58 12.73 -16.72 -10.18
C GLY A 58 14.14 -17.30 -10.05
N GLN A 59 15.15 -16.62 -10.63
CA GLN A 59 16.53 -17.12 -10.63
C GLN A 59 17.39 -16.51 -9.52
N ARG A 60 17.20 -15.22 -9.21
CA ARG A 60 17.89 -14.48 -8.16
C ARG A 60 16.90 -13.54 -7.50
N ILE A 61 16.38 -13.95 -6.35
CA ILE A 61 15.13 -13.45 -5.80
C ILE A 61 15.41 -12.44 -4.68
N LEU A 62 14.84 -11.24 -4.80
CA LEU A 62 14.80 -10.25 -3.73
C LEU A 62 13.37 -10.09 -3.24
N VAL A 63 13.15 -10.31 -1.96
CA VAL A 63 11.87 -10.05 -1.29
C VAL A 63 12.01 -8.76 -0.50
N VAL A 64 11.10 -7.81 -0.66
CA VAL A 64 11.07 -6.54 0.09
C VAL A 64 9.72 -6.42 0.77
N VAL A 65 9.72 -6.39 2.10
CA VAL A 65 8.48 -6.33 2.91
C VAL A 65 8.50 -5.19 3.92
N PRO A 66 7.35 -4.60 4.24
CA PRO A 66 7.23 -3.54 5.23
C PRO A 66 7.52 -4.01 6.65
N HIS A 67 6.94 -5.12 7.10
CA HIS A 67 6.95 -5.56 8.49
C HIS A 67 7.37 -7.03 8.64
N PRO A 68 7.89 -7.41 9.82
CA PRO A 68 8.07 -8.81 10.21
C PRO A 68 6.70 -9.51 10.28
N ASP A 69 6.45 -10.46 9.44
CA ASP A 69 5.35 -11.38 9.16
C ASP A 69 4.93 -11.38 7.68
N ASP A 70 5.01 -10.27 6.96
CA ASP A 70 4.64 -10.15 5.55
C ASP A 70 5.39 -11.14 4.66
N GLU A 71 6.67 -11.39 4.94
CA GLU A 71 7.51 -12.35 4.20
C GLU A 71 6.99 -13.78 4.31
N SER A 72 6.40 -14.13 5.45
CA SER A 72 5.75 -15.43 5.63
C SER A 72 4.33 -15.46 5.08
N LEU A 73 3.57 -14.36 5.21
CA LEU A 73 2.21 -14.28 4.70
C LEU A 73 2.15 -14.36 3.18
N GLY A 74 3.03 -13.61 2.50
CA GLY A 74 3.02 -13.50 1.04
C GLY A 74 3.94 -14.48 0.32
N MET A 75 5.11 -14.82 0.87
CA MET A 75 6.22 -15.43 0.12
C MET A 75 6.83 -16.67 0.76
N ALA A 76 6.21 -17.30 1.77
CA ALA A 76 6.76 -18.53 2.37
C ALA A 76 7.00 -19.64 1.34
N GLY A 77 6.12 -19.81 0.36
CA GLY A 77 6.28 -20.76 -0.72
C GLY A 77 7.38 -20.38 -1.70
N VAL A 78 7.45 -19.11 -2.08
CA VAL A 78 8.56 -18.58 -2.90
C VAL A 78 9.92 -18.87 -2.24
N ILE A 79 10.02 -18.59 -0.93
CA ILE A 79 11.27 -18.83 -0.15
C ILE A 79 11.62 -20.31 -0.16
N GLN A 80 10.67 -21.20 0.14
CA GLN A 80 10.90 -22.64 0.17
C GLN A 80 11.36 -23.18 -1.20
N LYS A 81 10.67 -22.79 -2.28
CA LYS A 81 11.01 -23.19 -3.64
C LYS A 81 12.39 -22.66 -4.08
N ALA A 82 12.73 -21.42 -3.70
CA ALA A 82 14.05 -20.88 -3.97
C ALA A 82 15.16 -21.71 -3.31
N ILE A 83 14.97 -22.09 -2.04
CA ILE A 83 15.92 -22.91 -1.28
C ILE A 83 16.04 -24.32 -1.90
N GLU A 84 14.92 -24.96 -2.21
CA GLU A 84 14.88 -26.28 -2.86
C GLU A 84 15.63 -26.28 -4.20
N LEU A 85 15.40 -25.25 -5.02
CA LEU A 85 16.05 -25.05 -6.31
C LEU A 85 17.48 -24.48 -6.20
N LYS A 86 17.99 -24.26 -4.98
CA LYS A 86 19.32 -23.68 -4.70
C LYS A 86 19.53 -22.31 -5.36
N ARG A 87 18.49 -21.52 -5.47
CA ARG A 87 18.52 -20.17 -6.06
C ARG A 87 18.84 -19.12 -4.98
N PRO A 88 19.72 -18.18 -5.27
CA PRO A 88 20.00 -17.09 -4.33
C PRO A 88 18.73 -16.30 -4.02
N ILE A 89 18.46 -16.12 -2.73
CA ILE A 89 17.33 -15.34 -2.25
C ILE A 89 17.76 -14.47 -1.07
N LYS A 90 17.26 -13.24 -1.00
CA LYS A 90 17.37 -12.35 0.15
C LYS A 90 16.02 -11.77 0.51
N VAL A 91 15.76 -11.61 1.80
CA VAL A 91 14.57 -10.97 2.35
C VAL A 91 15.00 -9.67 3.02
N VAL A 92 14.40 -8.56 2.60
CA VAL A 92 14.60 -7.21 3.14
C VAL A 92 13.34 -6.80 3.88
N ILE A 93 13.46 -6.50 5.17
CA ILE A 93 12.38 -6.06 6.04
C ILE A 93 12.62 -4.59 6.39
N VAL A 94 11.70 -3.71 6.00
CA VAL A 94 11.92 -2.26 6.05
C VAL A 94 11.79 -1.70 7.46
N THR A 95 10.81 -2.15 8.23
CA THR A 95 10.58 -1.70 9.62
C THR A 95 10.58 -2.90 10.56
N GLU A 96 10.69 -2.63 11.86
CA GLU A 96 10.54 -3.70 12.86
C GLU A 96 9.07 -3.93 13.28
N GLY A 97 8.12 -3.22 12.67
CA GLY A 97 6.69 -3.33 12.96
C GLY A 97 6.34 -2.98 14.41
N GLU A 98 7.13 -2.11 15.01
CA GLU A 98 7.07 -1.79 16.44
C GLU A 98 5.87 -0.96 16.86
N SER A 99 5.28 -0.20 15.93
CA SER A 99 4.26 0.82 16.28
C SER A 99 2.83 0.26 16.40
N TYR A 100 2.65 -1.05 16.29
CA TYR A 100 1.33 -1.67 16.44
C TYR A 100 0.89 -1.68 17.92
N LYS A 101 0.11 -0.66 18.30
CA LYS A 101 -0.30 -0.41 19.70
C LYS A 101 -0.92 -1.63 20.38
N LYS A 102 -1.81 -2.37 19.70
CA LYS A 102 -2.47 -3.55 20.29
C LYS A 102 -1.49 -4.66 20.62
N ALA A 103 -0.55 -4.93 19.71
CA ALA A 103 0.50 -5.91 19.97
C ALA A 103 1.42 -5.46 21.11
N ALA A 104 1.80 -4.16 21.17
CA ALA A 104 2.58 -3.62 22.26
C ALA A 104 1.88 -3.77 23.62
N GLN A 105 0.58 -3.47 23.69
CA GLN A 105 -0.25 -3.66 24.89
C GLN A 105 -0.25 -5.11 25.37
N VAL A 106 -0.50 -6.06 24.46
CA VAL A 106 -0.55 -7.49 24.79
C VAL A 106 0.82 -8.04 25.16
N PHE A 107 1.87 -7.60 24.47
CA PHE A 107 3.23 -8.05 24.69
C PHE A 107 3.83 -7.56 26.02
N THR A 108 3.58 -6.29 26.38
CA THR A 108 4.16 -5.68 27.57
C THR A 108 3.23 -5.69 28.79
N GLY A 109 1.93 -5.91 28.58
CA GLY A 109 0.89 -5.75 29.63
C GLY A 109 0.49 -4.30 29.90
N ASP A 110 1.07 -3.32 29.20
CA ASP A 110 0.80 -1.90 29.43
C ASP A 110 -0.35 -1.40 28.56
N ILE A 111 -1.37 -0.82 29.16
CA ILE A 111 -2.52 -0.23 28.43
C ILE A 111 -2.08 0.99 27.57
N ASN A 112 -1.08 1.74 28.05
CA ASN A 112 -0.50 2.89 27.36
C ASN A 112 1.00 2.64 27.11
N PRO A 113 1.38 1.90 26.04
CA PRO A 113 2.77 1.57 25.79
C PRO A 113 3.65 2.81 25.65
N THR A 114 4.81 2.78 26.31
CA THR A 114 5.85 3.81 26.24
C THR A 114 6.75 3.61 25.02
N PRO A 115 7.58 4.58 24.63
CA PRO A 115 8.58 4.40 23.58
C PRO A 115 9.49 3.19 23.81
N ALA A 116 9.86 2.90 25.05
CA ALA A 116 10.64 1.72 25.41
C ALA A 116 9.87 0.41 25.19
N ASN A 117 8.55 0.39 25.39
CA ASN A 117 7.70 -0.76 25.12
C ASN A 117 7.63 -1.06 23.61
N TYR A 118 7.47 -0.03 22.79
CA TYR A 118 7.50 -0.17 21.33
C TYR A 118 8.86 -0.67 20.84
N TYR A 119 9.96 -0.12 21.34
CA TYR A 119 11.31 -0.62 21.02
C TYR A 119 11.48 -2.11 21.36
N LYS A 120 11.03 -2.54 22.56
CA LYS A 120 11.06 -3.96 22.97
C LYS A 120 10.20 -4.82 22.04
N LEU A 121 9.03 -4.35 21.61
CA LEU A 121 8.21 -5.07 20.63
C LEU A 121 8.96 -5.24 19.31
N GLY A 122 9.64 -4.19 18.81
CA GLY A 122 10.44 -4.26 17.60
C GLY A 122 11.53 -5.33 17.69
N LEU A 123 12.29 -5.37 18.78
CA LEU A 123 13.30 -6.42 19.02
C LEU A 123 12.67 -7.83 19.06
N GLN A 124 11.49 -7.97 19.66
CA GLN A 124 10.76 -9.24 19.68
C GLN A 124 10.35 -9.66 18.27
N ARG A 125 9.75 -8.77 17.47
CA ARG A 125 9.32 -9.06 16.10
C ARG A 125 10.50 -9.38 15.19
N HIS A 126 11.64 -8.70 15.35
CA HIS A 126 12.89 -9.03 14.69
C HIS A 126 13.29 -10.50 14.93
N SER A 127 13.29 -10.92 16.19
CA SER A 127 13.62 -12.30 16.56
C SER A 127 12.60 -13.31 16.03
N GLU A 128 11.32 -12.96 16.02
CA GLU A 128 10.22 -13.79 15.50
C GLU A 128 10.36 -14.00 13.98
N SER A 129 10.72 -12.95 13.23
CA SER A 129 11.00 -13.05 11.79
C SER A 129 12.20 -13.97 11.50
N LEU A 130 13.29 -13.82 12.24
CA LEU A 130 14.45 -14.73 12.09
C LEU A 130 14.07 -16.18 12.39
N ALA A 131 13.24 -16.45 13.40
CA ALA A 131 12.74 -17.78 13.70
C ALA A 131 11.83 -18.31 12.59
N ALA A 132 10.95 -17.48 12.03
CA ALA A 132 10.08 -17.83 10.91
C ALA A 132 10.89 -18.17 9.65
N MET A 133 11.87 -17.34 9.31
CA MET A 133 12.76 -17.59 8.16
C MET A 133 13.59 -18.86 8.34
N SER A 134 14.07 -19.12 9.55
CA SER A 134 14.75 -20.38 9.88
C SER A 134 13.84 -21.60 9.72
N ALA A 135 12.56 -21.52 10.11
CA ALA A 135 11.58 -22.58 9.91
C ALA A 135 11.34 -22.89 8.43
N LEU A 136 11.44 -21.88 7.56
CA LEU A 136 11.39 -22.05 6.09
C LEU A 136 12.73 -22.57 5.51
N GLY A 137 13.81 -22.58 6.29
CA GLY A 137 15.15 -23.01 5.87
C GLY A 137 16.04 -21.87 5.35
N LEU A 138 15.64 -20.61 5.50
CA LEU A 138 16.45 -19.46 5.08
C LEU A 138 17.47 -19.08 6.15
N PRO A 139 18.79 -19.00 5.80
CA PRO A 139 19.82 -18.58 6.74
C PRO A 139 19.65 -17.12 7.20
N LYS A 140 20.01 -16.81 8.46
CA LYS A 140 19.96 -15.47 9.03
C LYS A 140 20.67 -14.41 8.15
N ASN A 141 21.79 -14.76 7.53
CA ASN A 141 22.58 -13.85 6.70
C ASN A 141 21.87 -13.43 5.39
N ASP A 142 20.79 -14.09 5.04
CA ASP A 142 19.96 -13.75 3.87
C ASP A 142 18.70 -12.95 4.26
N VAL A 143 18.56 -12.60 5.55
CA VAL A 143 17.53 -11.70 6.06
C VAL A 143 18.18 -10.36 6.44
N ILE A 144 17.71 -9.28 5.86
CA ILE A 144 18.26 -7.93 6.03
C ILE A 144 17.15 -7.06 6.62
N PHE A 145 17.39 -6.50 7.80
CA PHE A 145 16.51 -5.50 8.40
C PHE A 145 17.06 -4.10 8.10
N LEU A 146 16.18 -3.15 7.72
CA LEU A 146 16.59 -1.76 7.53
C LEU A 146 16.36 -0.92 8.80
N GLY A 147 15.38 -1.30 9.62
CA GLY A 147 15.08 -0.67 10.90
C GLY A 147 14.52 0.74 10.79
N PHE A 148 13.81 1.07 9.71
CA PHE A 148 13.05 2.31 9.58
C PHE A 148 11.82 2.31 10.50
N ALA A 149 11.33 3.51 10.83
CA ALA A 149 10.20 3.67 11.75
C ALA A 149 8.89 3.12 11.17
N ASP A 150 8.28 2.17 11.86
CA ASP A 150 6.97 1.62 11.55
C ASP A 150 5.86 2.68 11.63
N GLY A 151 4.86 2.59 10.75
CA GLY A 151 3.79 3.59 10.60
C GLY A 151 4.27 4.91 9.99
N SER A 152 5.51 4.98 9.52
CA SER A 152 6.13 6.23 9.07
C SER A 152 6.57 6.24 7.61
N THR A 153 6.70 5.11 6.94
CA THR A 153 7.27 5.02 5.57
C THR A 153 6.49 5.85 4.55
N ARG A 154 5.17 5.98 4.71
CA ARG A 154 4.34 6.88 3.90
C ARG A 154 4.82 8.34 3.99
N PHE A 155 5.16 8.80 5.19
CA PHE A 155 5.65 10.15 5.41
C PHE A 155 7.07 10.33 4.85
N LEU A 156 7.90 9.26 4.86
CA LEU A 156 9.22 9.26 4.22
C LEU A 156 9.09 9.41 2.70
N TRP A 157 8.12 8.72 2.09
CA TRP A 157 7.82 8.88 0.66
C TRP A 157 7.39 10.30 0.29
N SER A 158 6.72 10.97 1.22
CA SER A 158 6.09 12.26 0.99
C SER A 158 6.83 13.43 1.64
N ASP A 159 6.57 13.72 2.92
CA ASP A 159 6.96 14.96 3.59
C ASP A 159 8.40 14.95 4.12
N PHE A 160 8.97 13.78 4.36
CA PHE A 160 10.29 13.59 4.94
C PHE A 160 11.24 12.89 3.98
N TRP A 161 11.19 13.29 2.70
CA TRP A 161 12.06 12.72 1.69
C TRP A 161 13.52 13.13 1.91
N ASP A 162 13.77 14.44 2.08
CA ASP A 162 15.10 15.01 2.13
C ASP A 162 15.80 14.78 3.48
N ASN A 163 17.12 14.70 3.48
CA ASN A 163 17.93 14.48 4.69
C ASN A 163 17.94 15.64 5.70
N GLY A 164 17.36 16.80 5.36
CA GLY A 164 17.40 17.99 6.22
C GLY A 164 16.56 17.91 7.49
N LYS A 165 15.52 17.06 7.53
CA LYS A 165 14.64 16.91 8.68
C LYS A 165 14.09 15.49 8.76
N PRO A 166 14.70 14.61 9.55
CA PRO A 166 14.22 13.24 9.69
C PRO A 166 12.85 13.18 10.42
N ARG A 167 12.07 12.15 10.10
CA ARG A 167 10.78 11.86 10.74
C ARG A 167 11.01 11.32 12.15
N ILE A 168 10.29 11.85 13.14
CA ILE A 168 10.24 11.24 14.47
C ILE A 168 9.23 10.08 14.42
N SER A 169 9.66 8.88 14.84
CA SER A 169 8.80 7.69 14.97
C SER A 169 7.64 7.94 15.94
N GLY A 170 6.45 7.54 15.56
CA GLY A 170 5.28 7.61 16.43
C GLY A 170 5.30 6.60 17.58
N GLY A 171 6.02 5.49 17.43
CA GLY A 171 6.19 4.47 18.45
C GLY A 171 7.38 4.77 19.37
N THR A 172 8.60 4.67 18.83
CA THR A 172 9.84 4.78 19.61
C THR A 172 10.25 6.21 19.96
N ASN A 173 9.61 7.22 19.38
CA ASN A 173 9.87 8.66 19.58
C ASN A 173 11.32 9.09 19.28
N VAL A 174 11.97 8.43 18.32
CA VAL A 174 13.31 8.79 17.84
C VAL A 174 13.29 9.11 16.35
N ALA A 175 14.29 9.84 15.87
CA ALA A 175 14.41 10.24 14.46
C ALA A 175 15.43 9.40 13.67
N TYR A 176 16.07 8.46 14.35
CA TYR A 176 17.14 7.60 13.82
C TYR A 176 16.89 6.16 14.27
N SER A 177 17.31 5.19 13.48
CA SER A 177 17.15 3.78 13.84
C SER A 177 17.83 3.45 15.17
N PRO A 178 17.08 2.99 16.18
CA PRO A 178 17.67 2.61 17.47
C PRO A 178 18.23 1.19 17.47
N TYR A 179 18.00 0.44 16.40
CA TYR A 179 18.37 -0.97 16.27
C TYR A 179 19.82 -1.12 15.84
N LYS A 180 20.50 -2.15 16.37
CA LYS A 180 21.93 -2.43 16.09
C LYS A 180 22.11 -3.46 14.98
N ASP A 181 21.25 -4.47 14.93
CA ASP A 181 21.31 -5.57 13.95
C ASP A 181 20.46 -5.21 12.71
N VAL A 182 20.83 -4.11 12.06
CA VAL A 182 20.18 -3.60 10.85
C VAL A 182 21.25 -3.21 9.81
N TYR A 183 20.83 -3.01 8.56
CA TYR A 183 21.73 -2.72 7.44
C TYR A 183 22.62 -1.50 7.68
N LYS A 184 22.06 -0.38 8.15
CA LYS A 184 22.79 0.83 8.55
C LYS A 184 22.34 1.30 9.95
N PRO A 185 23.00 0.84 11.03
CA PRO A 185 22.65 1.29 12.38
C PRO A 185 22.71 2.81 12.51
N GLY A 186 21.70 3.40 13.18
CA GLY A 186 21.64 4.85 13.39
C GLY A 186 21.25 5.66 12.16
N VAL A 187 20.72 5.03 11.11
CA VAL A 187 20.24 5.74 9.91
C VAL A 187 19.11 6.71 10.27
N ALA A 188 19.16 7.92 9.69
CA ALA A 188 18.09 8.91 9.85
C ALA A 188 16.84 8.50 9.07
N TYR A 189 15.67 8.69 9.66
CA TYR A 189 14.39 8.37 9.06
C TYR A 189 13.98 9.37 7.99
N THR A 190 14.55 9.21 6.79
CA THR A 190 14.25 10.01 5.59
C THR A 190 13.99 9.11 4.39
N GLY A 191 13.26 9.64 3.40
CA GLY A 191 12.99 8.89 2.16
C GLY A 191 14.25 8.61 1.35
N GLU A 192 15.16 9.57 1.27
CA GLU A 192 16.45 9.40 0.58
C GLU A 192 17.30 8.28 1.18
N ASN A 193 17.33 8.16 2.51
CA ASN A 193 18.08 7.10 3.15
C ASN A 193 17.47 5.72 2.88
N LEU A 194 16.14 5.59 2.97
CA LEU A 194 15.45 4.34 2.63
C LEU A 194 15.70 3.96 1.17
N GLU A 195 15.57 4.92 0.27
CA GLU A 195 15.81 4.70 -1.16
C GLU A 195 17.25 4.29 -1.45
N ASN A 196 18.23 4.97 -0.82
CA ASN A 196 19.64 4.64 -0.97
C ASN A 196 19.97 3.22 -0.49
N GLU A 197 19.40 2.77 0.63
CA GLU A 197 19.62 1.40 1.13
C GLU A 197 19.02 0.36 0.20
N LEU A 198 17.80 0.57 -0.30
CA LEU A 198 17.19 -0.32 -1.29
C LEU A 198 18.02 -0.39 -2.57
N GLN A 199 18.48 0.75 -3.09
CA GLN A 199 19.34 0.77 -4.27
C GLN A 199 20.68 0.08 -4.03
N ASP A 200 21.33 0.28 -2.88
CA ASP A 200 22.59 -0.37 -2.53
C ASP A 200 22.44 -1.90 -2.49
N ILE A 201 21.37 -2.40 -1.88
CA ILE A 201 21.05 -3.83 -1.84
C ILE A 201 20.78 -4.37 -3.25
N MET A 202 19.98 -3.67 -4.07
CA MET A 202 19.67 -4.10 -5.43
C MET A 202 20.92 -4.11 -6.32
N LYS A 203 21.80 -3.10 -6.21
CA LYS A 203 23.08 -3.03 -6.95
C LYS A 203 24.02 -4.18 -6.57
N SER A 204 24.12 -4.49 -5.29
CA SER A 204 25.02 -5.54 -4.79
C SER A 204 24.47 -6.94 -5.08
N PHE A 205 23.20 -7.17 -4.84
CA PHE A 205 22.57 -8.47 -5.01
C PHE A 205 22.24 -8.79 -6.46
N LYS A 206 21.93 -7.79 -7.32
CA LYS A 206 21.58 -7.92 -8.75
C LYS A 206 20.43 -8.88 -8.97
N PRO A 207 19.24 -8.62 -8.41
CA PRO A 207 18.09 -9.52 -8.54
C PRO A 207 17.64 -9.67 -10.01
N THR A 208 17.04 -10.81 -10.34
CA THR A 208 16.27 -11.03 -11.58
C THR A 208 14.78 -10.97 -11.34
N ASP A 209 14.38 -11.18 -10.10
CA ASP A 209 13.00 -11.23 -9.63
C ASP A 209 12.87 -10.48 -8.31
N ILE A 210 11.90 -9.58 -8.22
CA ILE A 210 11.65 -8.81 -7.00
C ILE A 210 10.20 -8.96 -6.58
N TYR A 211 10.02 -9.44 -5.34
CA TYR A 211 8.72 -9.57 -4.68
C TYR A 211 8.54 -8.42 -3.69
N TYR A 212 7.43 -7.68 -3.79
CA TYR A 212 7.17 -6.53 -2.94
C TYR A 212 5.66 -6.22 -2.86
N PRO A 213 5.18 -5.36 -1.94
CA PRO A 213 3.75 -5.10 -1.78
C PRO A 213 3.11 -4.50 -3.03
N LEU A 214 1.84 -4.81 -3.25
CA LEU A 214 1.02 -4.15 -4.28
C LEU A 214 0.68 -2.72 -3.83
N ALA A 215 0.77 -1.75 -4.75
CA ALA A 215 0.46 -0.34 -4.45
C ALA A 215 -1.02 -0.09 -4.08
N ASP A 216 -1.89 -1.04 -4.38
CA ASP A 216 -3.31 -1.04 -4.02
C ASP A 216 -3.54 -1.52 -2.57
N ASP A 217 -2.53 -2.03 -1.89
CA ASP A 217 -2.63 -2.42 -0.49
C ASP A 217 -3.04 -1.22 0.38
N MET A 218 -3.97 -1.45 1.32
CA MET A 218 -4.53 -0.37 2.12
C MET A 218 -3.64 0.07 3.27
N HIS A 219 -2.67 -0.75 3.68
CA HIS A 219 -1.74 -0.37 4.72
C HIS A 219 -0.77 0.71 4.22
N PRO A 220 -0.64 1.85 4.92
CA PRO A 220 0.20 2.97 4.45
C PRO A 220 1.66 2.59 4.20
N ASP A 221 2.24 1.70 5.01
CA ASP A 221 3.62 1.26 4.84
C ASP A 221 3.77 0.29 3.66
N HIS A 222 2.80 -0.60 3.39
CA HIS A 222 2.79 -1.46 2.20
C HIS A 222 2.78 -0.62 0.92
N TRP A 223 1.86 0.34 0.86
CA TRP A 223 1.79 1.29 -0.23
C TRP A 223 3.11 2.05 -0.43
N ALA A 224 3.73 2.53 0.63
CA ALA A 224 4.98 3.28 0.53
C ALA A 224 6.16 2.40 0.11
N VAL A 225 6.31 1.21 0.71
CA VAL A 225 7.38 0.26 0.35
C VAL A 225 7.22 -0.21 -1.10
N SER A 226 5.99 -0.39 -1.59
CA SER A 226 5.72 -0.60 -3.01
C SER A 226 6.32 0.51 -3.87
N ASN A 227 6.05 1.76 -3.51
CA ASN A 227 6.51 2.92 -4.25
C ASN A 227 8.05 3.06 -4.21
N PHE A 228 8.67 2.91 -3.04
CA PHE A 228 10.13 2.92 -2.88
C PHE A 228 10.80 1.83 -3.72
N THR A 229 10.28 0.60 -3.66
CA THR A 229 10.84 -0.52 -4.42
C THR A 229 10.77 -0.27 -5.92
N ARG A 230 9.61 0.17 -6.43
CA ARG A 230 9.42 0.45 -7.85
C ARG A 230 10.23 1.65 -8.33
N TYR A 231 10.38 2.65 -7.47
CA TYR A 231 11.28 3.78 -7.73
C TYR A 231 12.73 3.30 -7.86
N ALA A 232 13.24 2.49 -6.92
CA ALA A 232 14.60 1.96 -6.96
C ALA A 232 14.87 1.13 -8.23
N ILE A 233 13.96 0.22 -8.60
CA ILE A 233 14.02 -0.56 -9.84
C ILE A 233 14.17 0.37 -11.07
N THR A 234 13.34 1.41 -11.12
CA THR A 234 13.29 2.33 -12.27
C THR A 234 14.49 3.27 -12.29
N ALA A 235 14.92 3.77 -11.12
CA ALA A 235 16.09 4.64 -10.97
C ALA A 235 17.38 3.92 -11.42
N LEU A 236 17.52 2.66 -11.04
CA LEU A 236 18.64 1.80 -11.43
C LEU A 236 18.52 1.22 -12.84
N ASN A 237 17.41 1.45 -13.52
CA ASN A 237 17.10 0.87 -14.83
C ASN A 237 17.27 -0.66 -14.86
N LEU A 238 16.81 -1.33 -13.82
CA LEU A 238 16.91 -2.79 -13.72
C LEU A 238 15.90 -3.46 -14.66
N ASN A 239 16.34 -4.52 -15.34
CA ASN A 239 15.47 -5.40 -16.10
C ASN A 239 15.14 -6.63 -15.24
N VAL A 240 14.08 -6.52 -14.43
CA VAL A 240 13.65 -7.55 -13.47
C VAL A 240 12.18 -7.91 -13.69
N ARG A 241 11.81 -9.11 -13.27
CA ARG A 241 10.39 -9.49 -13.14
C ARG A 241 9.88 -8.97 -11.80
N GLU A 242 8.79 -8.25 -11.83
CA GLU A 242 8.14 -7.68 -10.64
C GLU A 242 6.96 -8.56 -10.24
N HIS A 243 6.90 -8.94 -8.95
CA HIS A 243 5.85 -9.78 -8.38
C HIS A 243 5.30 -9.08 -7.13
N MET A 244 4.08 -8.57 -7.20
CA MET A 244 3.50 -7.77 -6.13
C MET A 244 2.51 -8.59 -5.32
N PHE A 245 2.73 -8.70 -4.01
CA PHE A 245 1.83 -9.40 -3.10
C PHE A 245 0.86 -8.44 -2.41
N LEU A 246 -0.26 -8.97 -1.89
CA LEU A 246 -1.30 -8.23 -1.19
C LEU A 246 -1.49 -8.83 0.19
N VAL A 247 -1.63 -8.01 1.22
CA VAL A 247 -1.95 -8.44 2.59
C VAL A 247 -3.18 -7.71 3.12
N HIS A 248 -3.16 -6.38 3.12
CA HIS A 248 -4.23 -5.59 3.70
C HIS A 248 -5.21 -5.10 2.62
N HIS A 249 -6.29 -5.86 2.45
CA HIS A 249 -7.40 -5.46 1.60
C HIS A 249 -8.71 -5.72 2.35
N PRO A 250 -9.76 -4.88 2.19
CA PRO A 250 -11.01 -5.07 2.90
C PRO A 250 -11.60 -6.45 2.65
N GLN A 251 -11.96 -7.15 3.73
CA GLN A 251 -12.58 -8.47 3.65
C GLN A 251 -11.78 -9.49 2.79
N TRP A 252 -10.45 -9.42 2.82
CA TRP A 252 -9.58 -10.35 2.11
C TRP A 252 -8.32 -10.67 2.95
N PRO A 253 -7.80 -11.93 2.89
CA PRO A 253 -8.46 -13.11 2.31
C PRO A 253 -9.61 -13.58 3.20
N VAL A 254 -10.63 -14.18 2.61
CA VAL A 254 -11.77 -14.73 3.37
C VAL A 254 -11.91 -16.23 3.13
N PRO A 255 -12.43 -16.97 4.13
CA PRO A 255 -12.69 -16.58 5.53
C PRO A 255 -11.38 -16.36 6.32
N TRP A 256 -11.44 -15.53 7.36
CA TRP A 256 -10.32 -15.38 8.31
C TRP A 256 -10.24 -16.60 9.22
N LEU A 257 -9.78 -17.67 8.65
CA LEU A 257 -9.61 -18.98 9.27
C LEU A 257 -8.50 -19.75 8.57
N LEU A 258 -7.91 -20.72 9.25
CA LEU A 258 -7.03 -21.71 8.64
C LEU A 258 -7.85 -22.64 7.73
N VAL A 259 -7.79 -22.45 6.41
CA VAL A 259 -8.50 -23.24 5.40
C VAL A 259 -7.57 -23.61 4.23
N GLN A 260 -6.64 -24.51 4.51
CA GLN A 260 -5.55 -24.93 3.60
C GLN A 260 -6.05 -25.44 2.23
N ASN A 261 -7.28 -25.95 2.16
CA ASN A 261 -7.84 -26.48 0.91
C ASN A 261 -8.36 -25.40 -0.06
N TYR A 262 -8.35 -24.13 0.34
CA TYR A 262 -8.84 -23.04 -0.50
C TYR A 262 -7.66 -22.41 -1.26
N SER A 263 -7.98 -21.92 -2.46
CA SER A 263 -7.03 -21.07 -3.21
C SER A 263 -7.12 -19.63 -2.73
N LEU A 264 -5.99 -18.94 -2.74
CA LEU A 264 -5.93 -17.50 -2.61
C LEU A 264 -6.25 -16.91 -3.99
N LEU A 265 -7.38 -16.21 -4.11
CA LEU A 265 -7.86 -15.60 -5.35
C LEU A 265 -7.78 -14.07 -5.25
N PRO A 266 -7.69 -13.36 -6.39
CA PRO A 266 -7.75 -11.90 -6.40
C PRO A 266 -9.01 -11.37 -5.72
N PRO A 267 -8.94 -10.23 -5.00
CA PRO A 267 -10.13 -9.54 -4.52
C PRO A 267 -11.08 -9.20 -5.67
N THR A 268 -12.39 -9.39 -5.46
CA THR A 268 -13.40 -9.24 -6.52
C THR A 268 -13.56 -7.83 -7.04
N ASP A 269 -13.29 -6.84 -6.20
CA ASP A 269 -13.34 -5.41 -6.51
C ASP A 269 -12.08 -4.89 -7.22
N MET A 270 -11.01 -5.70 -7.30
CA MET A 270 -9.78 -5.35 -8.02
C MET A 270 -9.76 -5.80 -9.49
N LYS A 271 -10.88 -6.25 -10.05
CA LYS A 271 -10.96 -6.70 -11.47
C LYS A 271 -10.52 -5.65 -12.48
N ASP A 272 -10.81 -4.39 -12.20
CA ASP A 272 -10.52 -3.26 -13.08
C ASP A 272 -9.26 -2.48 -12.68
N SER A 273 -8.45 -3.01 -11.74
CA SER A 273 -7.28 -2.34 -11.18
C SER A 273 -6.04 -2.32 -12.09
N ASN A 274 -6.16 -2.79 -13.34
CA ASN A 274 -5.02 -2.98 -14.27
C ASN A 274 -3.91 -3.88 -13.69
N THR A 275 -4.30 -4.84 -12.83
CA THR A 275 -3.39 -5.83 -12.25
C THR A 275 -3.53 -7.15 -13.00
N VAL A 276 -2.42 -7.66 -13.51
CA VAL A 276 -2.35 -9.01 -14.12
C VAL A 276 -1.95 -9.98 -13.02
N TRP A 277 -2.84 -10.91 -12.68
CA TRP A 277 -2.63 -11.83 -11.58
C TRP A 277 -1.99 -13.14 -12.03
N HIS A 278 -1.10 -13.68 -11.22
CA HIS A 278 -0.55 -15.03 -11.32
C HIS A 278 -0.38 -15.64 -9.93
N SER A 279 -0.19 -16.94 -9.85
CA SER A 279 -0.04 -17.65 -8.58
C SER A 279 1.08 -18.69 -8.63
N ILE A 280 1.64 -18.97 -7.44
CA ILE A 280 2.58 -20.05 -7.21
C ILE A 280 1.87 -21.10 -6.36
N PRO A 281 1.62 -22.33 -6.88
CA PRO A 281 0.98 -23.38 -6.13
C PRO A 281 1.87 -23.90 -4.99
N LEU A 282 1.28 -24.32 -3.89
CA LEU A 282 1.95 -24.92 -2.75
C LEU A 282 1.57 -26.40 -2.63
N THR A 283 2.56 -27.24 -2.34
CA THR A 283 2.35 -28.60 -1.86
C THR A 283 1.86 -28.61 -0.42
N LYS A 284 1.29 -29.70 0.03
CA LYS A 284 0.86 -29.86 1.44
C LYS A 284 2.00 -29.67 2.45
N GLN A 285 3.21 -30.05 2.06
CA GLN A 285 4.38 -29.84 2.90
C GLN A 285 4.77 -28.36 2.99
N GLU A 286 4.72 -27.63 1.86
CA GLU A 286 4.97 -26.19 1.82
C GLU A 286 3.91 -25.40 2.60
N GLU A 287 2.61 -25.79 2.47
CA GLU A 287 1.53 -25.21 3.27
C GLU A 287 1.79 -25.40 4.79
N ALA A 288 2.18 -26.61 5.21
CA ALA A 288 2.48 -26.91 6.61
C ALA A 288 3.68 -26.10 7.15
N LYS A 289 4.74 -25.97 6.37
CA LYS A 289 5.90 -25.14 6.74
C LYS A 289 5.54 -23.66 6.79
N LYS A 290 4.69 -23.17 5.88
CA LYS A 290 4.15 -21.81 5.92
C LYS A 290 3.37 -21.56 7.21
N GLU A 291 2.53 -22.49 7.62
CA GLU A 291 1.80 -22.39 8.89
C GLU A 291 2.76 -22.37 10.10
N GLU A 292 3.79 -23.23 10.10
CA GLU A 292 4.82 -23.26 11.14
C GLU A 292 5.57 -21.92 11.23
N ALA A 293 5.97 -21.35 10.09
CA ALA A 293 6.64 -20.04 10.03
C ALA A 293 5.72 -18.92 10.56
N ILE A 294 4.46 -18.86 10.13
CA ILE A 294 3.50 -17.84 10.61
C ILE A 294 3.32 -17.94 12.14
N LYS A 295 3.32 -19.14 12.71
CA LYS A 295 3.20 -19.34 14.17
C LYS A 295 4.44 -18.89 14.98
N GLN A 296 5.57 -18.57 14.33
CA GLN A 296 6.72 -17.98 15.03
C GLN A 296 6.46 -16.52 15.45
N TYR A 297 5.55 -15.79 14.76
CA TYR A 297 5.21 -14.41 15.12
C TYR A 297 4.27 -14.36 16.32
N LYS A 298 4.75 -14.84 17.46
CA LYS A 298 3.98 -15.01 18.70
C LYS A 298 3.33 -13.74 19.21
N SER A 299 4.00 -12.59 19.02
CA SER A 299 3.46 -11.28 19.38
C SER A 299 2.23 -10.92 18.55
N GLN A 300 2.19 -11.35 17.27
CA GLN A 300 1.10 -11.07 16.33
C GLN A 300 -0.01 -12.14 16.42
N ILE A 301 0.35 -13.41 16.57
CA ILE A 301 -0.61 -14.52 16.80
C ILE A 301 -1.52 -14.21 17.99
N LYS A 302 -0.98 -13.68 19.10
CA LYS A 302 -1.79 -13.30 20.27
C LYS A 302 -2.89 -12.26 20.00
N VAL A 303 -2.82 -11.50 18.92
CA VAL A 303 -3.74 -10.40 18.61
C VAL A 303 -4.55 -10.60 17.35
N MET A 304 -4.07 -11.38 16.37
CA MET A 304 -4.71 -11.51 15.06
C MET A 304 -4.55 -12.89 14.40
N GLU A 305 -4.42 -13.96 15.19
CA GLU A 305 -4.22 -15.34 14.69
C GLU A 305 -5.14 -15.73 13.51
N PRO A 306 -6.47 -15.52 13.57
CA PRO A 306 -7.35 -15.91 12.48
C PRO A 306 -7.03 -15.22 11.15
N PHE A 307 -6.61 -13.96 11.19
CA PHE A 307 -6.20 -13.22 10.01
C PHE A 307 -4.88 -13.76 9.44
N LEU A 308 -3.87 -13.96 10.28
CA LEU A 308 -2.56 -14.45 9.84
C LEU A 308 -2.67 -15.85 9.23
N LEU A 309 -3.39 -16.77 9.88
CA LEU A 309 -3.58 -18.13 9.39
C LEU A 309 -4.49 -18.21 8.15
N ALA A 310 -5.24 -17.16 7.84
CA ALA A 310 -6.02 -17.07 6.60
C ALA A 310 -5.14 -17.06 5.33
N PHE A 311 -3.84 -16.76 5.44
CA PHE A 311 -2.89 -16.80 4.34
C PHE A 311 -2.31 -18.19 4.06
N VAL A 312 -2.59 -19.19 4.89
CA VAL A 312 -2.20 -20.58 4.64
C VAL A 312 -3.20 -21.18 3.66
N ARG A 313 -2.84 -21.17 2.38
CA ARG A 313 -3.67 -21.59 1.24
C ARG A 313 -2.87 -22.50 0.31
N LYS A 314 -3.55 -23.10 -0.70
CA LYS A 314 -2.92 -23.94 -1.74
C LYS A 314 -1.93 -23.20 -2.65
N ASN A 315 -1.91 -21.88 -2.61
CA ASN A 315 -1.08 -21.05 -3.48
C ASN A 315 -0.76 -19.71 -2.80
N GLU A 316 0.26 -19.07 -3.30
CA GLU A 316 0.53 -17.66 -3.10
C GLU A 316 0.10 -16.88 -4.33
N LEU A 317 -0.34 -15.63 -4.15
CA LEU A 317 -0.95 -14.81 -5.19
C LEU A 317 -0.13 -13.54 -5.41
N PHE A 318 0.16 -13.25 -6.68
CA PHE A 318 0.95 -12.10 -7.07
C PHE A 318 0.29 -11.33 -8.20
N GLY A 319 0.42 -10.01 -8.16
CA GLY A 319 0.03 -9.09 -9.20
C GLY A 319 1.22 -8.54 -9.96
N ILE A 320 1.01 -8.20 -11.22
CA ILE A 320 1.93 -7.42 -12.05
C ILE A 320 1.19 -6.15 -12.47
N LYS A 321 1.81 -4.99 -12.30
CA LYS A 321 1.30 -3.70 -12.79
C LYS A 321 2.01 -3.30 -14.07
N PRO A 322 1.42 -3.49 -15.26
CA PRO A 322 2.02 -3.07 -16.52
C PRO A 322 2.26 -1.57 -16.59
N VAL A 323 3.27 -1.17 -17.37
CA VAL A 323 3.47 0.25 -17.70
C VAL A 323 2.34 0.73 -18.59
N ILE A 324 1.66 1.81 -18.18
CA ILE A 324 0.51 2.37 -18.89
C ILE A 324 1.01 3.40 -19.93
N THR A 325 0.47 3.34 -21.15
CA THR A 325 0.83 4.29 -22.20
C THR A 325 -0.05 5.53 -22.14
N ILE A 326 0.58 6.71 -22.01
CA ILE A 326 -0.08 8.02 -22.17
C ILE A 326 -0.08 8.35 -23.67
N PRO A 327 -1.24 8.52 -24.34
CA PRO A 327 -1.30 8.80 -25.74
C PRO A 327 -0.76 10.20 -26.07
N THR A 328 -0.01 10.31 -27.17
CA THR A 328 0.30 11.58 -27.83
C THR A 328 -0.78 11.81 -28.88
N ILE A 329 -1.45 12.97 -28.81
CA ILE A 329 -2.57 13.33 -29.69
C ILE A 329 -2.23 14.54 -30.53
N ASP A 330 -2.88 14.73 -31.67
CA ASP A 330 -2.67 15.82 -32.63
C ASP A 330 -3.76 16.88 -32.60
N TYR A 331 -4.84 16.66 -31.87
CA TYR A 331 -5.92 17.61 -31.68
C TYR A 331 -6.19 17.87 -30.20
N LYS A 332 -6.67 19.06 -29.85
CA LYS A 332 -7.01 19.44 -28.47
C LYS A 332 -8.40 18.90 -28.12
N PRO A 333 -8.53 17.98 -27.15
CA PRO A 333 -9.83 17.49 -26.73
C PRO A 333 -10.62 18.55 -25.95
N ASN A 334 -11.94 18.40 -25.93
CA ASN A 334 -12.80 19.23 -25.11
C ASN A 334 -12.68 18.86 -23.62
N LEU A 335 -11.94 19.66 -22.85
CA LEU A 335 -11.74 19.45 -21.41
C LEU A 335 -12.99 19.79 -20.56
N TYR A 336 -13.99 20.40 -21.18
CA TYR A 336 -15.28 20.73 -20.54
C TYR A 336 -16.33 19.62 -20.72
N SER A 337 -15.99 18.53 -21.40
CA SER A 337 -16.85 17.34 -21.51
C SER A 337 -17.05 16.70 -20.13
N GLN A 338 -18.26 16.20 -19.86
CA GLN A 338 -18.53 15.40 -18.65
C GLN A 338 -17.91 13.99 -18.74
N ASN A 339 -17.63 13.52 -19.95
CA ASN A 339 -16.86 12.31 -20.18
C ASN A 339 -15.38 12.68 -20.18
N ILE A 340 -14.62 12.17 -19.19
CA ILE A 340 -13.18 12.39 -19.12
C ILE A 340 -12.50 11.64 -20.29
N PRO A 341 -11.84 12.34 -21.21
CA PRO A 341 -11.17 11.68 -22.32
C PRO A 341 -9.86 11.03 -21.85
N TYR A 342 -9.39 10.00 -22.57
CA TYR A 342 -8.12 9.33 -22.34
C TYR A 342 -7.96 8.83 -20.90
N SER A 343 -8.99 8.14 -20.36
CA SER A 343 -8.93 7.50 -19.06
C SER A 343 -7.86 6.40 -19.06
N LEU A 344 -6.90 6.49 -18.15
CA LEU A 344 -5.84 5.52 -17.95
C LEU A 344 -6.19 4.50 -16.88
N LEU A 345 -6.82 4.96 -15.80
CA LEU A 345 -7.27 4.15 -14.68
C LEU A 345 -8.70 4.51 -14.30
N SER A 346 -9.47 3.50 -13.99
CA SER A 346 -10.77 3.61 -13.32
C SER A 346 -10.69 2.92 -11.97
N ILE A 347 -11.17 3.59 -10.93
CA ILE A 347 -11.12 3.10 -9.55
C ILE A 347 -12.55 2.99 -9.07
N PRO A 348 -12.94 1.89 -8.42
CA PRO A 348 -14.27 1.76 -7.85
C PRO A 348 -14.59 2.91 -6.93
N ALA A 349 -15.78 3.49 -7.06
CA ALA A 349 -16.28 4.51 -6.15
C ALA A 349 -16.73 3.86 -4.83
N GLY A 350 -16.48 4.56 -3.70
CA GLY A 350 -16.81 4.05 -2.38
C GLY A 350 -15.82 2.97 -1.92
N GLY A 351 -16.27 2.13 -1.00
CA GLY A 351 -15.47 1.03 -0.44
C GLY A 351 -15.13 1.22 1.03
N VAL A 352 -15.02 2.47 1.48
CA VAL A 352 -14.92 2.81 2.91
C VAL A 352 -15.86 3.96 3.25
N LEU A 353 -16.31 4.01 4.51
CA LEU A 353 -17.30 4.98 5.00
C LEU A 353 -16.91 6.43 4.70
N ASP A 354 -15.63 6.76 4.77
CA ASP A 354 -15.15 8.12 4.50
C ASP A 354 -15.37 8.54 3.04
N GLN A 355 -15.19 7.67 2.08
CA GLN A 355 -15.46 7.93 0.66
C GLN A 355 -16.96 8.13 0.41
N GLU A 356 -17.80 7.36 1.08
CA GLU A 356 -19.27 7.51 0.98
C GLU A 356 -19.76 8.85 1.55
N ILE A 357 -19.17 9.31 2.66
CA ILE A 357 -19.50 10.58 3.31
C ILE A 357 -18.93 11.77 2.50
N TYR A 358 -17.67 11.67 2.06
CA TYR A 358 -16.97 12.77 1.38
C TYR A 358 -16.83 12.52 -0.13
N ARG A 359 -17.95 12.32 -0.82
CA ARG A 359 -18.03 11.97 -2.26
C ARG A 359 -17.26 12.90 -3.21
N SER A 360 -17.02 14.15 -2.83
CA SER A 360 -16.17 15.07 -3.58
C SER A 360 -14.68 14.74 -3.45
N ALA A 361 -14.29 13.96 -2.43
CA ALA A 361 -12.94 13.48 -2.23
C ALA A 361 -12.74 12.03 -2.75
N ASP A 362 -13.80 11.34 -3.16
CA ASP A 362 -13.76 10.00 -3.73
C ASP A 362 -13.28 10.09 -5.20
N LEU A 363 -12.07 9.57 -5.46
CA LEU A 363 -11.35 9.63 -6.74
C LEU A 363 -11.73 8.43 -7.61
N THR A 364 -12.35 8.66 -8.75
CA THR A 364 -12.88 7.56 -9.59
C THR A 364 -12.08 7.28 -10.85
N LYS A 365 -11.35 8.28 -11.39
CA LYS A 365 -10.56 8.12 -12.62
C LYS A 365 -9.32 8.99 -12.62
N LEU A 366 -8.26 8.45 -13.22
CA LEU A 366 -7.09 9.18 -13.68
C LEU A 366 -7.05 9.14 -15.20
N ALA A 367 -6.89 10.29 -15.83
CA ALA A 367 -6.73 10.42 -17.28
C ALA A 367 -5.48 11.23 -17.60
N SER A 368 -4.84 10.95 -18.72
CA SER A 368 -3.72 11.77 -19.18
C SER A 368 -3.51 11.62 -20.69
N PHE A 369 -3.01 12.68 -21.30
CA PHE A 369 -2.59 12.71 -22.70
C PHE A 369 -1.48 13.76 -22.87
N TYR A 370 -0.73 13.63 -23.95
CA TYR A 370 0.31 14.57 -24.33
C TYR A 370 -0.13 15.31 -25.61
N TYR A 371 -0.16 16.64 -25.57
CA TYR A 371 -0.59 17.50 -26.67
C TYR A 371 0.20 18.82 -26.62
N ASP A 372 0.66 19.31 -27.78
CA ASP A 372 1.29 20.61 -27.93
C ASP A 372 2.38 20.87 -26.86
N ASN A 373 3.33 19.95 -26.74
CA ASN A 373 4.44 19.97 -25.78
C ASN A 373 4.05 20.00 -24.31
N HIS A 374 2.79 19.68 -23.98
CA HIS A 374 2.31 19.65 -22.61
C HIS A 374 1.70 18.29 -22.24
N LEU A 375 1.94 17.90 -21.01
CA LEU A 375 1.23 16.79 -20.36
C LEU A 375 -0.03 17.32 -19.70
N TYR A 376 -1.15 16.75 -20.07
CA TYR A 376 -2.45 16.99 -19.43
C TYR A 376 -2.75 15.83 -18.48
N ILE A 377 -3.12 16.15 -17.24
CA ILE A 377 -3.50 15.17 -16.23
C ILE A 377 -4.87 15.54 -15.72
N GLY A 378 -5.80 14.61 -15.81
CA GLY A 378 -7.20 14.75 -15.37
C GLY A 378 -7.53 13.82 -14.23
N VAL A 379 -8.13 14.35 -13.16
CA VAL A 379 -8.65 13.57 -12.04
C VAL A 379 -10.16 13.78 -11.97
N LYS A 380 -10.91 12.68 -11.89
CA LYS A 380 -12.37 12.72 -11.72
C LYS A 380 -12.75 12.21 -10.34
N THR A 381 -13.68 12.95 -9.72
CA THR A 381 -14.28 12.58 -8.43
C THR A 381 -15.72 12.10 -8.62
N LEU A 382 -16.27 11.44 -7.60
CA LEU A 382 -17.65 10.95 -7.62
C LEU A 382 -18.69 12.11 -7.62
N SER A 383 -18.42 13.19 -6.88
CA SER A 383 -19.23 14.42 -6.81
C SER A 383 -18.38 15.63 -7.21
N PRO A 384 -18.98 16.82 -7.43
CA PRO A 384 -18.24 18.01 -7.86
C PRO A 384 -17.02 18.33 -7.00
N ILE A 385 -15.94 18.81 -7.64
CA ILE A 385 -14.72 19.27 -6.99
C ILE A 385 -15.05 20.28 -5.89
N SER A 386 -14.53 20.10 -4.70
CA SER A 386 -14.82 20.91 -3.52
C SER A 386 -13.61 21.75 -3.11
N LYS A 387 -13.86 23.03 -2.79
CA LYS A 387 -12.82 23.94 -2.28
C LYS A 387 -12.26 23.52 -0.93
N ASN A 388 -12.99 22.71 -0.16
CA ASN A 388 -12.61 22.24 1.15
C ASN A 388 -11.75 20.94 1.11
N VAL A 389 -11.61 20.35 -0.08
CA VAL A 389 -10.78 19.16 -0.31
C VAL A 389 -9.48 19.59 -0.97
N ARG A 390 -8.37 19.07 -0.50
CA ARG A 390 -7.08 19.17 -1.17
C ARG A 390 -6.93 17.96 -2.10
N TYR A 391 -6.69 18.20 -3.37
CA TYR A 391 -6.40 17.18 -4.36
C TYR A 391 -4.93 17.23 -4.70
N ASN A 392 -4.21 16.16 -4.44
CA ASN A 392 -2.79 16.06 -4.75
C ASN A 392 -2.57 15.25 -6.03
N ILE A 393 -1.63 15.68 -6.85
CA ILE A 393 -1.07 14.94 -7.98
C ILE A 393 0.44 14.93 -7.78
N GLU A 394 1.00 13.77 -7.59
CA GLU A 394 2.41 13.58 -7.27
C GLU A 394 3.09 12.78 -8.37
N MET A 395 4.28 13.20 -8.79
CA MET A 395 5.00 12.56 -9.89
C MET A 395 6.49 12.46 -9.61
N ARG A 396 7.09 11.42 -10.19
CA ARG A 396 8.53 11.24 -10.35
C ARG A 396 8.80 11.07 -11.84
N LEU A 397 9.51 12.00 -12.42
CA LEU A 397 9.86 12.01 -13.84
C LEU A 397 11.25 11.43 -14.00
N PHE A 398 11.36 10.24 -14.55
CA PHE A 398 12.62 9.53 -14.78
C PHE A 398 13.18 9.90 -16.14
N TYR A 399 14.16 10.80 -16.16
CA TYR A 399 14.93 11.12 -17.35
C TYR A 399 16.15 10.19 -17.48
N ASN A 400 16.86 10.27 -18.61
CA ASN A 400 18.07 9.46 -18.82
C ASN A 400 19.17 9.76 -17.80
N LYS A 401 19.27 11.00 -17.31
CA LYS A 401 20.37 11.46 -16.45
C LYS A 401 19.94 11.88 -15.04
N ASP A 402 18.67 12.20 -14.84
CA ASP A 402 18.17 12.70 -13.57
C ASP A 402 16.73 12.24 -13.29
N ILE A 403 16.30 12.43 -12.06
CA ILE A 403 14.92 12.18 -11.64
C ILE A 403 14.38 13.47 -11.05
N LYS A 404 13.23 13.91 -11.58
CA LYS A 404 12.58 15.13 -11.11
C LYS A 404 11.33 14.79 -10.33
N ARG A 405 11.17 15.46 -9.19
CA ARG A 405 10.01 15.32 -8.32
C ARG A 405 9.06 16.48 -8.50
N ILE A 406 7.77 16.20 -8.70
CA ILE A 406 6.70 17.19 -8.79
C ILE A 406 5.58 16.77 -7.84
N ASP A 407 5.28 17.61 -6.87
CA ASP A 407 4.19 17.40 -5.90
C ASP A 407 3.25 18.60 -5.95
N LEU A 408 2.10 18.43 -6.58
CA LEU A 408 1.10 19.47 -6.80
C LEU A 408 -0.10 19.27 -5.90
N GLY A 409 -0.60 20.34 -5.31
CA GLY A 409 -1.85 20.36 -4.55
C GLY A 409 -2.80 21.40 -5.10
N LEU A 410 -4.06 21.06 -5.26
CA LEU A 410 -5.16 21.98 -5.50
C LEU A 410 -5.97 22.16 -4.23
N VAL A 411 -6.13 23.39 -3.76
CA VAL A 411 -7.06 23.77 -2.70
C VAL A 411 -7.61 25.16 -2.98
N ASN A 412 -8.88 25.42 -2.69
CA ASN A 412 -9.54 26.70 -2.96
C ASN A 412 -9.32 27.20 -4.40
N ASP A 413 -9.41 26.31 -5.39
CA ASP A 413 -9.20 26.58 -6.82
C ASP A 413 -7.78 27.11 -7.16
N LYS A 414 -6.84 27.01 -6.22
CA LYS A 414 -5.44 27.41 -6.40
C LYS A 414 -4.55 26.18 -6.45
N LEU A 415 -3.77 26.08 -7.54
CA LEU A 415 -2.73 25.08 -7.70
C LEU A 415 -1.43 25.62 -7.10
N TYR A 416 -0.76 24.81 -6.30
CA TYR A 416 0.54 25.12 -5.71
C TYR A 416 1.42 23.88 -5.66
N GLN A 417 2.73 24.10 -5.69
CA GLN A 417 3.68 23.04 -5.39
C GLN A 417 3.92 23.05 -3.88
N TYR A 418 3.56 21.99 -3.19
CA TYR A 418 3.60 21.96 -1.72
C TYR A 418 4.88 21.36 -1.14
N ARG A 419 5.75 20.80 -2.00
CA ARG A 419 7.10 20.40 -1.64
C ARG A 419 8.09 21.03 -2.62
N LYS A 420 9.09 21.72 -2.09
CA LYS A 420 10.16 22.29 -2.92
C LYS A 420 11.04 21.15 -3.44
N ALA A 421 10.95 20.86 -4.72
CA ALA A 421 12.02 20.13 -5.39
C ALA A 421 13.21 21.07 -5.53
N ASN A 422 14.42 20.56 -5.37
CA ASN A 422 15.68 21.33 -5.56
C ASN A 422 15.88 21.85 -6.99
N ASN A 423 14.88 21.77 -7.87
CA ASN A 423 14.99 22.19 -9.26
C ASN A 423 13.80 23.04 -9.71
N SER A 424 14.08 24.09 -10.41
CA SER A 424 13.31 25.17 -11.01
C SER A 424 12.12 24.78 -11.92
N LEU A 425 11.42 23.70 -11.65
CA LEU A 425 10.24 23.26 -12.42
C LEU A 425 8.95 24.05 -12.07
N LEU A 426 9.01 25.02 -11.16
CA LEU A 426 7.87 25.94 -10.91
C LEU A 426 7.41 26.67 -12.17
N ASN A 427 8.31 26.90 -13.14
CA ASN A 427 7.99 27.44 -14.45
C ASN A 427 7.27 26.45 -15.38
N SER A 428 7.13 25.19 -14.97
CA SER A 428 6.46 24.15 -15.77
C SER A 428 4.94 24.15 -15.59
N ILE A 429 4.41 24.81 -14.55
CA ILE A 429 2.96 24.94 -14.34
C ILE A 429 2.48 26.08 -15.22
N SER A 430 2.01 25.76 -16.40
CA SER A 430 1.76 26.74 -17.47
C SER A 430 0.41 27.41 -17.42
N SER A 431 -0.51 27.03 -16.52
CA SER A 431 -1.86 27.60 -16.49
C SER A 431 -2.63 27.32 -15.19
N LYS A 432 -3.68 28.10 -14.96
CA LYS A 432 -4.69 27.79 -13.94
C LYS A 432 -5.28 26.41 -14.20
N PRO A 433 -5.63 25.64 -13.13
CA PRO A 433 -6.35 24.38 -13.30
C PRO A 433 -7.69 24.62 -13.98
N ILE A 434 -8.12 23.66 -14.81
CA ILE A 434 -9.44 23.68 -15.44
C ILE A 434 -10.33 22.75 -14.60
N ILE A 435 -11.36 23.35 -13.99
CA ILE A 435 -12.33 22.61 -13.19
C ILE A 435 -13.66 22.61 -13.94
N ASN A 436 -14.19 21.41 -14.20
CA ASN A 436 -15.49 21.21 -14.79
C ASN A 436 -16.30 20.22 -13.96
N LYS A 437 -17.17 20.76 -13.09
CA LYS A 437 -17.95 19.98 -12.11
C LYS A 437 -17.07 19.04 -11.28
N ASN A 438 -17.05 17.76 -11.61
CA ASN A 438 -16.31 16.72 -10.88
C ASN A 438 -15.00 16.30 -11.58
N ILE A 439 -14.50 17.09 -12.51
CA ILE A 439 -13.25 16.83 -13.23
C ILE A 439 -12.29 18.00 -13.04
N LEU A 440 -11.09 17.70 -12.60
CA LEU A 440 -9.96 18.60 -12.48
C LEU A 440 -8.92 18.26 -13.56
N TRP A 441 -8.51 19.24 -14.38
CA TRP A 441 -7.40 19.14 -15.31
C TRP A 441 -6.25 20.05 -14.94
N ILE A 442 -5.03 19.50 -15.00
CA ILE A 442 -3.77 20.24 -14.85
C ILE A 442 -2.98 20.11 -16.15
N LYS A 443 -2.37 21.22 -16.59
CA LYS A 443 -1.49 21.29 -17.75
C LYS A 443 -0.06 21.55 -17.30
N LEU A 444 0.87 20.69 -17.69
CA LEU A 444 2.28 20.76 -17.32
C LEU A 444 3.17 20.84 -18.57
N ASN A 445 4.12 21.75 -18.57
CA ASN A 445 5.20 21.73 -19.53
C ASN A 445 6.22 20.67 -19.10
N ILE A 446 6.48 19.68 -19.95
CA ILE A 446 7.46 18.62 -19.72
C ILE A 446 8.71 18.93 -20.57
N PRO A 447 9.76 19.56 -19.99
CA PRO A 447 10.96 19.85 -20.74
C PRO A 447 11.69 18.55 -21.10
N GLN A 448 12.39 18.57 -22.24
CA GLN A 448 13.23 17.44 -22.69
C GLN A 448 12.46 16.11 -22.75
N LYS A 449 11.24 16.11 -23.33
CA LYS A 449 10.41 14.91 -23.49
C LYS A 449 11.18 13.71 -24.09
N GLN A 450 12.11 13.98 -25.01
CA GLN A 450 12.91 12.96 -25.69
C GLN A 450 13.77 12.15 -24.72
N ASP A 451 14.18 12.72 -23.57
CA ASP A 451 14.99 12.07 -22.54
C ASP A 451 14.15 11.45 -21.42
N LEU A 452 12.83 11.70 -21.43
CA LEU A 452 11.91 11.15 -20.43
C LEU A 452 11.60 9.69 -20.74
N ARG A 453 12.04 8.80 -19.84
CA ARG A 453 11.81 7.35 -19.95
C ARG A 453 10.45 6.96 -19.40
N TYR A 454 10.15 7.41 -18.16
CA TYR A 454 8.96 7.05 -17.41
C TYR A 454 8.44 8.20 -16.56
N ILE A 455 7.15 8.16 -16.29
CA ILE A 455 6.45 8.97 -15.28
C ILE A 455 5.89 8.01 -14.25
N PHE A 456 6.32 8.11 -13.00
CA PHE A 456 5.72 7.39 -11.89
C PHE A 456 4.79 8.37 -11.16
N MET A 457 3.49 8.09 -11.15
CA MET A 457 2.48 9.08 -10.75
C MET A 457 1.35 8.44 -9.95
N GLY A 458 0.91 9.17 -8.93
CA GLY A 458 -0.27 8.88 -8.14
C GLY A 458 -1.05 10.15 -7.79
N SER A 459 -2.22 9.99 -7.22
CA SER A 459 -3.06 11.09 -6.74
C SER A 459 -3.71 10.72 -5.42
N ASP A 460 -3.96 11.71 -4.58
CA ASP A 460 -4.77 11.52 -3.37
C ASP A 460 -5.66 12.71 -3.09
N SER A 461 -6.63 12.51 -2.21
CA SER A 461 -7.54 13.54 -1.73
C SER A 461 -7.51 13.61 -0.20
N ILE A 462 -7.46 14.85 0.32
CA ILE A 462 -7.33 15.11 1.75
C ILE A 462 -8.43 16.09 2.18
N TYR A 463 -9.19 15.74 3.21
CA TYR A 463 -10.17 16.59 3.85
C TYR A 463 -9.81 16.82 5.32
N LYS A 464 -9.67 18.08 5.73
CA LYS A 464 -9.29 18.48 7.10
C LYS A 464 -8.04 17.75 7.64
N GLY A 465 -7.03 17.55 6.78
CA GLY A 465 -5.79 16.86 7.14
C GLY A 465 -5.87 15.33 7.13
N ARG A 466 -7.03 14.73 6.86
CA ARG A 466 -7.24 13.29 6.77
C ARG A 466 -7.23 12.86 5.30
N LEU A 467 -6.49 11.81 4.99
CA LEU A 467 -6.55 11.13 3.71
C LEU A 467 -7.92 10.47 3.58
N ILE A 468 -8.64 10.79 2.50
CA ILE A 468 -9.95 10.20 2.20
C ILE A 468 -9.80 9.11 1.15
N ASP A 469 -9.08 9.40 0.06
CA ASP A 469 -8.92 8.46 -1.03
C ASP A 469 -7.59 8.63 -1.75
N LYS A 470 -7.17 7.60 -2.51
CA LYS A 470 -5.94 7.60 -3.29
C LYS A 470 -6.10 6.84 -4.61
N ILE A 471 -5.50 7.36 -5.65
CA ILE A 471 -5.21 6.62 -6.88
C ILE A 471 -3.83 6.01 -6.70
N PRO A 472 -3.68 4.67 -6.73
CA PRO A 472 -2.39 4.02 -6.54
C PRO A 472 -1.35 4.50 -7.54
N TRP A 473 -0.10 4.60 -7.12
CA TRP A 473 0.99 4.96 -7.99
C TRP A 473 1.19 3.91 -9.07
N ASN A 474 1.31 4.37 -10.31
CA ASN A 474 1.56 3.52 -11.47
C ASN A 474 2.68 4.12 -12.32
N MET A 475 3.31 3.26 -13.12
CA MET A 475 4.33 3.64 -14.07
C MET A 475 3.70 3.93 -15.43
N TYR A 476 4.04 5.06 -16.02
CA TYR A 476 3.54 5.52 -17.30
C TYR A 476 4.69 5.84 -18.25
N LYS A 477 4.43 5.72 -19.53
CA LYS A 477 5.31 6.22 -20.61
C LYS A 477 4.49 6.98 -21.64
N ILE A 478 5.03 8.08 -22.17
CA ILE A 478 4.38 8.83 -23.24
C ILE A 478 4.62 8.06 -24.57
N SER A 479 3.55 7.83 -25.34
CA SER A 479 3.69 7.22 -26.66
C SER A 479 4.58 8.06 -27.57
N LYS A 480 5.40 7.40 -28.37
CA LYS A 480 6.03 8.06 -29.53
C LYS A 480 4.87 8.52 -30.44
N LYS A 481 5.03 9.69 -31.09
CA LYS A 481 4.06 10.09 -32.12
C LYS A 481 4.09 9.00 -33.21
N ALA A 482 2.92 8.48 -33.53
CA ALA A 482 2.79 7.55 -34.66
C ALA A 482 3.16 8.27 -35.95
#